data_e218877dc7b77fb347c39bc38a063164
#
_entry.id   e218877dc7b77fb347c39bc38a063164
#
_cell.length_a   1.000
_cell.length_b   1.000
_cell.length_c   1.000
_cell.angle_alpha   90.00
_cell.angle_beta   90.00
_cell.angle_gamma   90.00
#
_symmetry.space_group_name_H-M   'P 1'
#
loop_
_entity.id
_entity.type
_entity.pdbx_description
1 polymer ?
#
loop_
_entity_poly.entity_id
_entity_poly.type
_entity_poly.pdbx_seq_one_letter_code
_entity_poly.pdbx_strand_id
1 'polypeptide(L)'
;MTEKTLDALVAENTLDIYPPEPMPFEIECIERDHQAMEYFGHHGGTVLEHAFTVANILHRNQKPFEAACIYGLAFRIRATNRDQYPLPQSLMQVRLLCLLKAGKPLPEHDLQTLAGLCRPYANYIEGIASAWRGGDNKDALVHIGNAFEEFLSGEEIDWLYLEIARKIQPSLFNSDKGDRETGKTIPRKLFMYWDKEPPEEITENIYFHQGIPDMEIEVFNQEKAASWLYEYYGIEAREFFLGMRHPAEAADFLRVHVTNLLGGWWLDADARIRDESALQFMLDQKDDVVLFLTQNFVTHNDFYGTVAKSSIMEECLRILYNNCYKHKYLYIAYKTGPGIFNRALSRTAFRALQGIPNEERVKLYDQSKFEEVIQQIDAPYKARLPLWQAMG
;
A
#
# COMPACT_ATOMS: atom_id res chain seq x y z
N MET A 1 22.05 -14.33 -27.35
CA MET A 1 20.95 -15.32 -27.19
C MET A 1 19.64 -14.66 -27.59
N THR A 2 18.75 -15.33 -28.32
CA THR A 2 17.44 -14.75 -28.63
C THR A 2 16.54 -14.78 -27.39
N GLU A 3 15.59 -13.86 -27.27
CA GLU A 3 14.62 -13.80 -26.15
C GLU A 3 13.91 -15.15 -25.92
N LYS A 4 13.60 -15.89 -27.02
CA LYS A 4 13.07 -17.26 -26.97
C LYS A 4 13.99 -18.27 -26.27
N THR A 5 15.29 -18.11 -26.35
CA THR A 5 16.26 -19.01 -25.72
C THR A 5 16.40 -18.72 -24.21
N LEU A 6 16.24 -17.45 -23.83
CA LEU A 6 16.23 -17.02 -22.44
C LEU A 6 14.94 -17.49 -21.72
N ASP A 7 13.79 -17.37 -22.38
CA ASP A 7 12.51 -17.86 -21.88
C ASP A 7 12.50 -19.37 -21.63
N ALA A 8 13.11 -20.15 -22.54
CA ALA A 8 13.25 -21.58 -22.36
C ALA A 8 14.14 -21.93 -21.14
N LEU A 9 15.24 -21.22 -20.98
CA LEU A 9 16.14 -21.41 -19.84
C LEU A 9 15.47 -21.08 -18.50
N VAL A 10 14.62 -20.04 -18.43
CA VAL A 10 13.89 -19.67 -17.20
C VAL A 10 12.75 -20.65 -16.92
N ALA A 11 12.09 -21.18 -17.96
CA ALA A 11 10.95 -22.10 -17.84
C ALA A 11 11.37 -23.56 -17.52
N GLU A 12 12.54 -23.99 -18.00
CA GLU A 12 12.99 -25.37 -17.89
C GLU A 12 13.90 -25.65 -16.67
N ASN A 13 14.39 -24.59 -15.98
CA ASN A 13 15.45 -24.76 -15.02
C ASN A 13 14.99 -24.64 -13.57
N THR A 14 15.22 -25.71 -12.86
CA THR A 14 15.24 -25.76 -11.41
C THR A 14 16.41 -24.91 -10.91
N LEU A 15 16.15 -23.93 -10.07
CA LEU A 15 17.20 -23.06 -9.49
C LEU A 15 18.34 -23.85 -8.81
N ASP A 16 18.07 -25.09 -8.40
CA ASP A 16 19.04 -25.99 -7.74
C ASP A 16 20.15 -26.50 -8.67
N ILE A 17 20.02 -26.33 -9.99
CA ILE A 17 21.00 -26.83 -10.99
C ILE A 17 22.11 -25.79 -11.22
N TYR A 18 21.86 -24.51 -10.92
CA TYR A 18 22.83 -23.46 -11.18
C TYR A 18 23.74 -23.15 -10.00
N PRO A 19 25.00 -22.73 -10.27
CA PRO A 19 25.92 -22.31 -9.21
C PRO A 19 25.42 -21.01 -8.53
N PRO A 20 25.86 -20.69 -7.31
CA PRO A 20 25.59 -19.46 -6.60
C PRO A 20 26.44 -18.28 -7.13
N GLU A 21 26.70 -18.28 -8.42
CA GLU A 21 27.45 -17.25 -9.14
C GLU A 21 26.64 -16.76 -10.33
N PRO A 22 26.84 -15.50 -10.79
CA PRO A 22 26.15 -14.97 -11.95
C PRO A 22 26.43 -15.78 -13.22
N MET A 23 25.39 -16.25 -13.87
CA MET A 23 25.47 -16.94 -15.16
C MET A 23 25.53 -15.91 -16.32
N PRO A 24 26.05 -16.27 -17.50
CA PRO A 24 26.13 -15.34 -18.65
C PRO A 24 24.78 -14.66 -18.99
N PHE A 25 23.67 -15.41 -18.94
CA PHE A 25 22.35 -14.86 -19.23
C PHE A 25 21.88 -13.86 -18.14
N GLU A 26 22.29 -14.03 -16.89
CA GLU A 26 21.98 -13.10 -15.81
C GLU A 26 22.77 -11.82 -15.94
N ILE A 27 24.03 -11.91 -16.39
CA ILE A 27 24.83 -10.74 -16.73
C ILE A 27 24.20 -9.98 -17.90
N GLU A 28 23.74 -10.66 -18.97
CA GLU A 28 22.98 -10.03 -20.06
C GLU A 28 21.71 -9.31 -19.55
N CYS A 29 21.02 -9.86 -18.54
CA CYS A 29 19.87 -9.18 -17.90
C CYS A 29 20.30 -7.90 -17.19
N ILE A 30 21.43 -7.91 -16.48
CA ILE A 30 21.95 -6.74 -15.77
C ILE A 30 22.37 -5.64 -16.75
N GLU A 31 23.03 -6.01 -17.86
CA GLU A 31 23.50 -5.10 -18.92
C GLU A 31 22.36 -4.30 -19.58
N ARG A 32 21.13 -4.76 -19.49
CA ARG A 32 19.95 -4.04 -20.02
C ARG A 32 19.55 -2.81 -19.21
N ASP A 33 20.18 -2.59 -18.04
CA ASP A 33 19.91 -1.46 -17.16
C ASP A 33 21.22 -0.80 -16.72
N HIS A 34 21.39 0.48 -17.05
CA HIS A 34 22.60 1.23 -16.75
C HIS A 34 22.90 1.28 -15.26
N GLN A 35 21.88 1.56 -14.42
CA GLN A 35 22.06 1.70 -12.97
C GLN A 35 22.38 0.35 -12.32
N ALA A 36 21.72 -0.72 -12.77
CA ALA A 36 22.00 -2.08 -12.30
C ALA A 36 23.42 -2.52 -12.68
N MET A 37 23.83 -2.22 -13.92
CA MET A 37 25.18 -2.55 -14.43
C MET A 37 26.26 -1.74 -13.71
N GLU A 38 26.05 -0.47 -13.46
CA GLU A 38 26.98 0.37 -12.69
C GLU A 38 27.16 -0.21 -11.27
N TYR A 39 26.06 -0.48 -10.57
CA TYR A 39 26.12 -1.08 -9.24
C TYR A 39 26.85 -2.44 -9.24
N PHE A 40 26.49 -3.32 -10.19
CA PHE A 40 27.11 -4.63 -10.36
C PHE A 40 28.61 -4.52 -10.66
N GLY A 41 29.03 -3.57 -11.48
CA GLY A 41 30.45 -3.31 -11.80
C GLY A 41 31.28 -2.92 -10.58
N HIS A 42 30.70 -2.22 -9.61
CA HIS A 42 31.38 -1.83 -8.38
C HIS A 42 31.37 -2.91 -7.29
N HIS A 43 30.33 -3.72 -7.21
CA HIS A 43 30.08 -4.61 -6.07
C HIS A 43 30.09 -6.10 -6.42
N GLY A 44 29.94 -6.43 -7.70
CA GLY A 44 29.75 -7.81 -8.15
C GLY A 44 28.38 -8.38 -7.81
N GLY A 45 28.20 -9.69 -8.00
CA GLY A 45 26.93 -10.40 -7.78
C GLY A 45 27.08 -11.72 -7.03
N THR A 46 28.18 -11.94 -6.30
CA THR A 46 28.44 -13.19 -5.57
C THR A 46 28.01 -13.13 -4.10
N VAL A 47 27.65 -11.94 -3.62
CA VAL A 47 27.14 -11.70 -2.26
C VAL A 47 25.65 -11.46 -2.31
N LEU A 48 24.90 -12.03 -1.38
CA LEU A 48 23.43 -11.95 -1.35
C LEU A 48 22.92 -10.50 -1.36
N GLU A 49 23.48 -9.63 -0.54
CA GLU A 49 23.11 -8.22 -0.45
C GLU A 49 23.24 -7.51 -1.80
N HIS A 50 24.35 -7.77 -2.52
CA HIS A 50 24.60 -7.13 -3.81
C HIS A 50 23.70 -7.68 -4.92
N ALA A 51 23.51 -9.00 -4.99
CA ALA A 51 22.59 -9.61 -5.93
C ALA A 51 21.14 -9.12 -5.70
N PHE A 52 20.70 -9.04 -4.43
CA PHE A 52 19.39 -8.53 -4.05
C PHE A 52 19.22 -7.05 -4.41
N THR A 53 20.24 -6.23 -4.19
CA THR A 53 20.22 -4.82 -4.57
C THR A 53 20.11 -4.63 -6.09
N VAL A 54 20.87 -5.38 -6.88
CA VAL A 54 20.76 -5.36 -8.36
C VAL A 54 19.36 -5.76 -8.79
N ALA A 55 18.76 -6.81 -8.23
CA ALA A 55 17.40 -7.23 -8.54
C ALA A 55 16.36 -6.13 -8.22
N ASN A 56 16.51 -5.45 -7.08
CA ASN A 56 15.65 -4.34 -6.69
C ASN A 56 15.79 -3.12 -7.62
N ILE A 57 16.99 -2.80 -8.10
CA ILE A 57 17.21 -1.75 -9.09
C ILE A 57 16.44 -2.08 -10.37
N LEU A 58 16.61 -3.28 -10.91
CA LEU A 58 15.91 -3.75 -12.10
C LEU A 58 14.38 -3.70 -11.92
N HIS A 59 13.89 -4.15 -10.76
CA HIS A 59 12.46 -4.15 -10.45
C HIS A 59 11.88 -2.72 -10.41
N ARG A 60 12.55 -1.79 -9.73
CA ARG A 60 12.15 -0.37 -9.69
C ARG A 60 12.20 0.30 -11.07
N ASN A 61 13.15 -0.09 -11.89
CA ASN A 61 13.32 0.43 -13.26
C ASN A 61 12.38 -0.26 -14.27
N GLN A 62 11.30 -0.94 -13.80
CA GLN A 62 10.27 -1.56 -14.62
C GLN A 62 10.81 -2.63 -15.58
N LYS A 63 11.81 -3.38 -15.12
CA LYS A 63 12.41 -4.54 -15.82
C LYS A 63 12.12 -5.83 -15.07
N PRO A 64 10.83 -6.24 -14.98
CA PRO A 64 10.44 -7.34 -14.09
C PRO A 64 11.02 -8.69 -14.52
N PHE A 65 11.22 -8.95 -15.81
CA PHE A 65 11.82 -10.20 -16.27
C PHE A 65 13.29 -10.30 -15.83
N GLU A 66 14.06 -9.25 -16.06
CA GLU A 66 15.46 -9.16 -15.67
C GLU A 66 15.59 -9.25 -14.14
N ALA A 67 14.72 -8.56 -13.42
CA ALA A 67 14.66 -8.67 -11.96
C ALA A 67 14.40 -10.10 -11.48
N ALA A 68 13.46 -10.81 -12.12
CA ALA A 68 13.17 -12.20 -11.80
C ALA A 68 14.39 -13.11 -11.97
N CYS A 69 15.22 -12.89 -13.00
CA CYS A 69 16.46 -13.63 -13.19
C CYS A 69 17.41 -13.42 -12.02
N ILE A 70 17.61 -12.16 -11.60
CA ILE A 70 18.57 -11.84 -10.53
C ILE A 70 18.04 -12.18 -9.13
N TYR A 71 16.72 -12.13 -8.88
CA TYR A 71 16.14 -12.74 -7.67
C TYR A 71 16.39 -14.25 -7.60
N GLY A 72 16.41 -14.93 -8.75
CA GLY A 72 16.83 -16.33 -8.85
C GLY A 72 18.30 -16.56 -8.43
N LEU A 73 19.21 -15.70 -8.89
CA LEU A 73 20.60 -15.69 -8.42
C LEU A 73 20.69 -15.46 -6.90
N ALA A 74 19.99 -14.44 -6.40
CA ALA A 74 19.95 -14.15 -4.96
C ALA A 74 19.43 -15.36 -4.14
N PHE A 75 18.42 -16.07 -4.64
CA PHE A 75 17.90 -17.29 -4.01
C PHE A 75 18.98 -18.40 -3.94
N ARG A 76 19.74 -18.65 -5.00
CA ARG A 76 20.83 -19.64 -5.02
C ARG A 76 21.96 -19.28 -4.06
N ILE A 77 22.36 -18.00 -4.03
CA ILE A 77 23.38 -17.52 -3.07
C ILE A 77 22.87 -17.71 -1.65
N ARG A 78 21.59 -17.39 -1.39
CA ARG A 78 20.97 -17.55 -0.07
C ARG A 78 20.98 -19.02 0.40
N ALA A 79 20.82 -19.98 -0.50
CA ALA A 79 20.84 -21.41 -0.18
C ALA A 79 22.21 -21.87 0.38
N THR A 80 23.30 -21.18 0.04
CA THR A 80 24.64 -21.46 0.54
C THR A 80 24.94 -20.83 1.91
N ASN A 81 24.12 -19.82 2.32
CA ASN A 81 24.30 -19.10 3.60
C ASN A 81 22.95 -18.89 4.29
N ARG A 82 22.58 -19.84 5.15
CA ARG A 82 21.22 -19.96 5.70
C ARG A 82 20.81 -18.89 6.71
N ASP A 83 21.73 -18.10 7.24
CA ASP A 83 21.46 -17.14 8.31
C ASP A 83 21.28 -15.70 7.81
N GLN A 84 21.38 -15.48 6.48
CA GLN A 84 21.25 -14.14 5.90
C GLN A 84 19.78 -13.78 5.57
N TYR A 85 19.48 -12.49 5.61
CA TYR A 85 18.24 -11.91 5.10
C TYR A 85 18.52 -11.34 3.69
N PRO A 86 17.55 -11.36 2.74
CA PRO A 86 16.15 -11.76 2.86
C PRO A 86 15.90 -13.26 2.94
N LEU A 87 14.72 -13.64 3.43
CA LEU A 87 14.33 -15.04 3.58
C LEU A 87 14.10 -15.71 2.21
N PRO A 88 14.37 -17.03 2.07
CA PRO A 88 14.24 -17.72 0.77
C PRO A 88 12.83 -17.66 0.19
N GLN A 89 11.78 -17.76 1.02
CA GLN A 89 10.40 -17.60 0.57
C GLN A 89 10.11 -16.22 0.00
N SER A 90 10.70 -15.15 0.55
CA SER A 90 10.51 -13.79 0.03
C SER A 90 11.20 -13.61 -1.32
N LEU A 91 12.42 -14.16 -1.49
CA LEU A 91 13.12 -14.14 -2.77
C LEU A 91 12.38 -14.90 -3.86
N MET A 92 11.85 -16.11 -3.52
CA MET A 92 11.10 -16.92 -4.47
C MET A 92 9.76 -16.25 -4.83
N GLN A 93 9.07 -15.69 -3.85
CA GLN A 93 7.81 -15.01 -4.07
C GLN A 93 7.97 -13.80 -5.01
N VAL A 94 8.94 -12.91 -4.75
CA VAL A 94 9.16 -11.72 -5.60
C VAL A 94 9.66 -12.11 -6.99
N ARG A 95 10.47 -13.17 -7.13
CA ARG A 95 10.85 -13.73 -8.43
C ARG A 95 9.63 -14.14 -9.24
N LEU A 96 8.74 -14.95 -8.67
CA LEU A 96 7.54 -15.43 -9.34
C LEU A 96 6.58 -14.30 -9.69
N LEU A 97 6.42 -13.32 -8.80
CA LEU A 97 5.62 -12.13 -9.09
C LEU A 97 6.22 -11.31 -10.25
N CYS A 98 7.53 -11.16 -10.30
CA CYS A 98 8.21 -10.50 -11.41
C CYS A 98 8.01 -11.25 -12.75
N LEU A 99 8.02 -12.58 -12.76
CA LEU A 99 7.68 -13.38 -13.95
C LEU A 99 6.23 -13.13 -14.38
N LEU A 100 5.28 -13.08 -13.46
CA LEU A 100 3.87 -12.74 -13.77
C LEU A 100 3.74 -11.36 -14.38
N LYS A 101 4.37 -10.34 -13.79
CA LYS A 101 4.39 -8.96 -14.32
C LYS A 101 5.00 -8.88 -15.72
N ALA A 102 5.98 -9.72 -16.00
CA ALA A 102 6.60 -9.83 -17.32
C ALA A 102 5.76 -10.65 -18.34
N GLY A 103 4.59 -11.15 -17.95
CA GLY A 103 3.76 -12.00 -18.79
C GLY A 103 4.37 -13.37 -19.09
N LYS A 104 5.31 -13.83 -18.25
CA LYS A 104 6.02 -15.10 -18.44
C LYS A 104 5.30 -16.24 -17.70
N PRO A 105 5.45 -17.49 -18.16
CA PRO A 105 4.94 -18.66 -17.43
C PRO A 105 5.66 -18.80 -16.07
N LEU A 106 4.92 -19.30 -15.09
CA LEU A 106 5.51 -19.65 -13.81
C LEU A 106 6.09 -21.06 -13.87
N PRO A 107 7.39 -21.26 -13.53
CA PRO A 107 7.96 -22.59 -13.45
C PRO A 107 7.29 -23.41 -12.34
N GLU A 108 6.80 -24.59 -12.66
CA GLU A 108 6.10 -25.46 -11.71
C GLU A 108 6.96 -25.82 -10.50
N HIS A 109 8.24 -26.06 -10.72
CA HIS A 109 9.19 -26.39 -9.65
C HIS A 109 9.37 -25.21 -8.69
N ASP A 110 9.45 -23.98 -9.18
CA ASP A 110 9.59 -22.78 -8.33
C ASP A 110 8.33 -22.58 -7.46
N LEU A 111 7.12 -22.84 -8.02
CA LEU A 111 5.88 -22.81 -7.27
C LEU A 111 5.85 -23.89 -6.17
N GLN A 112 6.26 -25.11 -6.50
CA GLN A 112 6.36 -26.20 -5.52
C GLN A 112 7.39 -25.89 -4.42
N THR A 113 8.51 -25.31 -4.79
CA THR A 113 9.55 -24.85 -3.85
C THR A 113 8.97 -23.78 -2.93
N LEU A 114 8.30 -22.77 -3.47
CA LEU A 114 7.65 -21.72 -2.68
C LEU A 114 6.58 -22.32 -1.74
N ALA A 115 5.77 -23.24 -2.25
CA ALA A 115 4.74 -23.92 -1.45
C ALA A 115 5.32 -24.73 -0.28
N GLY A 116 6.49 -25.34 -0.48
CA GLY A 116 7.24 -26.03 0.57
C GLY A 116 7.85 -25.08 1.61
N LEU A 117 8.25 -23.89 1.19
CA LEU A 117 8.82 -22.87 2.08
C LEU A 117 7.73 -22.10 2.83
N CYS A 118 6.68 -21.68 2.13
CA CYS A 118 5.59 -20.87 2.68
C CYS A 118 4.33 -21.03 1.81
N ARG A 119 3.37 -21.85 2.24
CA ARG A 119 2.13 -22.09 1.48
C ARG A 119 1.32 -20.81 1.22
N PRO A 120 1.14 -19.88 2.18
CA PRO A 120 0.44 -18.62 1.91
C PRO A 120 1.06 -17.81 0.76
N TYR A 121 2.39 -17.78 0.66
CA TYR A 121 3.07 -17.09 -0.45
C TYR A 121 2.78 -17.76 -1.80
N ALA A 122 2.75 -19.09 -1.85
CA ALA A 122 2.37 -19.81 -3.08
C ALA A 122 0.92 -19.53 -3.45
N ASN A 123 -0.02 -19.62 -2.51
CA ASN A 123 -1.43 -19.30 -2.72
C ASN A 123 -1.62 -17.86 -3.26
N TYR A 124 -0.85 -16.91 -2.74
CA TYR A 124 -0.85 -15.54 -3.26
C TYR A 124 -0.47 -15.48 -4.74
N ILE A 125 0.66 -16.09 -5.11
CA ILE A 125 1.13 -16.09 -6.51
C ILE A 125 0.17 -16.82 -7.44
N GLU A 126 -0.34 -17.98 -7.03
CA GLU A 126 -1.29 -18.78 -7.81
C GLU A 126 -2.63 -18.04 -8.01
N GLY A 127 -3.15 -17.39 -6.97
CA GLY A 127 -4.38 -16.63 -7.04
C GLY A 127 -4.26 -15.40 -7.94
N ILE A 128 -3.18 -14.62 -7.82
CA ILE A 128 -2.90 -13.48 -8.73
C ILE A 128 -2.77 -13.98 -10.18
N ALA A 129 -2.03 -15.08 -10.40
CA ALA A 129 -1.86 -15.67 -11.72
C ALA A 129 -3.20 -16.09 -12.32
N SER A 130 -4.08 -16.69 -11.54
CA SER A 130 -5.43 -17.08 -11.97
C SER A 130 -6.25 -15.86 -12.40
N ALA A 131 -6.32 -14.82 -11.55
CA ALA A 131 -7.08 -13.61 -11.84
C ALA A 131 -6.57 -12.87 -13.08
N TRP A 132 -5.26 -12.74 -13.24
CA TRP A 132 -4.66 -12.05 -14.39
C TRP A 132 -4.78 -12.83 -15.72
N ARG A 133 -4.94 -14.15 -15.67
CA ARG A 133 -5.21 -15.00 -16.83
C ARG A 133 -6.69 -15.11 -17.18
N GLY A 134 -7.56 -14.34 -16.51
CA GLY A 134 -9.00 -14.32 -16.78
C GLY A 134 -9.81 -15.38 -16.04
N GLY A 135 -9.24 -15.99 -15.01
CA GLY A 135 -9.97 -16.86 -14.07
C GLY A 135 -11.01 -16.08 -13.24
N ASP A 136 -11.85 -16.82 -12.52
CA ASP A 136 -12.85 -16.21 -11.66
C ASP A 136 -12.17 -15.42 -10.51
N ASN A 137 -12.54 -14.16 -10.36
CA ASN A 137 -11.92 -13.28 -9.37
C ASN A 137 -12.27 -13.66 -7.91
N LYS A 138 -13.47 -14.20 -7.68
CA LYS A 138 -13.87 -14.66 -6.35
C LYS A 138 -13.08 -15.90 -5.95
N ASP A 139 -12.97 -16.86 -6.86
CA ASP A 139 -12.18 -18.07 -6.63
C ASP A 139 -10.69 -17.74 -6.40
N ALA A 140 -10.16 -16.79 -7.16
CA ALA A 140 -8.80 -16.29 -6.97
C ALA A 140 -8.58 -15.69 -5.56
N LEU A 141 -9.49 -14.84 -5.08
CA LEU A 141 -9.41 -14.27 -3.72
C LEU A 141 -9.59 -15.34 -2.63
N VAL A 142 -10.48 -16.31 -2.85
CA VAL A 142 -10.66 -17.44 -1.92
C VAL A 142 -9.37 -18.28 -1.85
N HIS A 143 -8.70 -18.49 -2.99
CA HIS A 143 -7.42 -19.21 -3.04
C HIS A 143 -6.29 -18.44 -2.35
N ILE A 144 -6.17 -17.13 -2.56
CA ILE A 144 -5.22 -16.27 -1.84
C ILE A 144 -5.49 -16.32 -0.33
N GLY A 145 -6.77 -16.34 0.06
CA GLY A 145 -7.16 -16.37 1.46
C GLY A 145 -6.65 -15.16 2.23
N ASN A 146 -6.06 -15.38 3.38
CA ASN A 146 -5.45 -14.37 4.23
C ASN A 146 -3.92 -14.28 4.09
N ALA A 147 -3.37 -14.68 2.94
CA ALA A 147 -1.92 -14.67 2.70
C ALA A 147 -1.26 -13.30 2.96
N PHE A 148 -2.01 -12.21 2.84
CA PHE A 148 -1.52 -10.85 3.15
C PHE A 148 -1.06 -10.69 4.61
N GLU A 149 -1.50 -11.54 5.54
CA GLU A 149 -1.04 -11.49 6.93
C GLU A 149 0.42 -11.90 7.13
N GLU A 150 1.01 -12.60 6.16
CA GLU A 150 2.43 -12.97 6.15
C GLU A 150 3.36 -11.83 5.70
N PHE A 151 2.79 -10.69 5.32
CA PHE A 151 3.48 -9.52 4.81
C PHE A 151 3.25 -8.31 5.72
N LEU A 152 4.15 -7.34 5.64
CA LEU A 152 3.92 -6.04 6.28
C LEU A 152 2.75 -5.31 5.59
N SER A 153 2.01 -4.49 6.34
CA SER A 153 0.92 -3.70 5.79
C SER A 153 1.41 -2.75 4.69
N GLY A 154 0.69 -2.68 3.57
CA GLY A 154 1.03 -1.84 2.43
C GLY A 154 2.00 -2.46 1.44
N GLU A 155 2.52 -3.66 1.69
CA GLU A 155 3.26 -4.41 0.68
C GLU A 155 2.36 -4.77 -0.51
N GLU A 156 2.97 -5.14 -1.62
CA GLU A 156 2.32 -5.29 -2.92
C GLU A 156 1.10 -6.22 -2.90
N ILE A 157 1.09 -7.22 -2.04
CA ILE A 157 -0.04 -8.13 -1.90
C ILE A 157 -1.35 -7.41 -1.54
N ASP A 158 -1.31 -6.37 -0.69
CA ASP A 158 -2.52 -5.64 -0.29
C ASP A 158 -3.17 -4.91 -1.48
N TRP A 159 -2.38 -4.28 -2.35
CA TRP A 159 -2.94 -3.58 -3.50
C TRP A 159 -3.35 -4.53 -4.63
N LEU A 160 -2.61 -5.62 -4.86
CA LEU A 160 -3.01 -6.65 -5.83
C LEU A 160 -4.26 -7.42 -5.37
N TYR A 161 -4.41 -7.63 -4.05
CA TYR A 161 -5.64 -8.19 -3.48
C TYR A 161 -6.82 -7.25 -3.75
N LEU A 162 -6.65 -5.94 -3.54
CA LEU A 162 -7.68 -4.93 -3.79
C LEU A 162 -7.98 -4.75 -5.29
N GLU A 163 -6.98 -4.89 -6.18
CA GLU A 163 -7.20 -4.91 -7.63
C GLU A 163 -8.24 -5.96 -8.02
N ILE A 164 -8.10 -7.18 -7.47
CA ILE A 164 -9.03 -8.28 -7.74
C ILE A 164 -10.37 -8.05 -7.03
N ALA A 165 -10.35 -7.68 -5.75
CA ALA A 165 -11.53 -7.44 -4.93
C ALA A 165 -12.44 -6.37 -5.54
N ARG A 166 -11.86 -5.34 -6.14
CA ARG A 166 -12.60 -4.28 -6.81
C ARG A 166 -13.42 -4.78 -8.01
N LYS A 167 -12.95 -5.79 -8.74
CA LYS A 167 -13.65 -6.35 -9.90
C LYS A 167 -14.97 -7.05 -9.53
N ILE A 168 -15.13 -7.44 -8.27
CA ILE A 168 -16.34 -8.10 -7.74
C ILE A 168 -17.13 -7.21 -6.75
N GLN A 169 -16.87 -5.89 -6.74
CA GLN A 169 -17.72 -4.94 -6.01
C GLN A 169 -19.14 -4.88 -6.60
N PRO A 170 -20.15 -4.50 -5.81
CA PRO A 170 -20.06 -4.01 -4.42
C PRO A 170 -20.13 -5.09 -3.35
N SER A 171 -20.34 -6.36 -3.69
CA SER A 171 -20.68 -7.46 -2.78
C SER A 171 -19.71 -7.69 -1.61
N LEU A 172 -18.43 -7.29 -1.75
CA LEU A 172 -17.43 -7.48 -0.69
C LEU A 172 -17.41 -6.35 0.35
N PHE A 173 -17.86 -5.16 -0.03
CA PHE A 173 -17.72 -3.96 0.79
C PHE A 173 -19.06 -3.35 1.22
N ASN A 174 -20.15 -3.82 0.66
CA ASN A 174 -21.49 -3.32 1.00
C ASN A 174 -22.31 -4.42 1.70
N SER A 175 -23.06 -4.03 2.72
CA SER A 175 -24.10 -4.88 3.27
C SER A 175 -25.28 -4.97 2.31
N ASP A 176 -25.83 -6.17 2.09
CA ASP A 176 -27.09 -6.40 1.36
C ASP A 176 -28.34 -5.84 2.10
N LYS A 177 -28.15 -5.15 3.20
CA LYS A 177 -29.24 -4.50 3.93
C LYS A 177 -29.70 -3.30 3.10
N GLY A 178 -30.81 -3.50 2.40
CA GLY A 178 -31.46 -2.51 1.53
C GLY A 178 -31.56 -1.12 2.16
N ASP A 179 -32.08 -0.13 1.40
CA ASP A 179 -32.19 1.25 1.81
C ASP A 179 -32.48 1.42 3.32
N ARG A 180 -31.42 1.63 4.10
CA ARG A 180 -31.57 2.04 5.49
C ARG A 180 -32.00 3.50 5.44
N GLU A 181 -33.27 3.77 5.71
CA GLU A 181 -33.79 5.14 5.93
C GLU A 181 -33.04 5.89 7.05
N THR A 182 -32.15 5.24 7.78
CA THR A 182 -31.45 5.79 8.95
C THR A 182 -29.96 5.45 8.94
N GLY A 183 -29.26 5.56 7.81
CA GLY A 183 -27.80 5.45 7.76
C GLY A 183 -27.13 6.60 8.53
N LYS A 184 -26.06 6.32 9.24
CA LYS A 184 -25.19 7.38 9.73
C LYS A 184 -24.65 8.11 8.48
N THR A 185 -24.77 9.42 8.45
CA THR A 185 -24.13 10.24 7.40
C THR A 185 -22.75 10.67 7.86
N ILE A 186 -21.82 10.78 6.91
CA ILE A 186 -20.51 11.37 7.20
C ILE A 186 -20.72 12.79 7.71
N PRO A 187 -20.22 13.12 8.91
CA PRO A 187 -20.38 14.48 9.45
C PRO A 187 -19.80 15.55 8.54
N ARG A 188 -20.44 16.71 8.49
CA ARG A 188 -19.98 17.90 7.75
C ARG A 188 -18.81 18.57 8.47
N LYS A 189 -17.77 17.81 8.71
CA LYS A 189 -16.52 18.22 9.35
C LYS A 189 -15.36 17.89 8.45
N LEU A 190 -14.42 18.81 8.31
CA LEU A 190 -13.18 18.63 7.57
C LEU A 190 -11.99 18.86 8.52
N PHE A 191 -11.12 17.87 8.61
CA PHE A 191 -9.93 17.93 9.44
C PHE A 191 -8.69 18.08 8.58
N MET A 192 -7.78 18.95 9.03
CA MET A 192 -6.48 19.20 8.41
C MET A 192 -5.39 19.24 9.49
N TYR A 193 -4.16 19.00 9.09
CA TYR A 193 -3.01 19.08 10.00
C TYR A 193 -1.84 19.79 9.35
N TRP A 194 -1.19 20.69 10.14
CA TRP A 194 0.11 21.25 9.82
C TRP A 194 0.90 21.43 11.12
N ASP A 195 2.11 20.85 11.21
CA ASP A 195 2.83 20.68 12.48
C ASP A 195 3.28 21.98 13.15
N LYS A 196 3.73 22.95 12.36
CA LYS A 196 4.28 24.26 12.78
C LYS A 196 3.59 25.41 12.09
N GLU A 197 4.27 26.56 12.00
CA GLU A 197 3.79 27.69 11.22
C GLU A 197 3.70 27.30 9.73
N PRO A 198 2.52 27.36 9.12
CA PRO A 198 2.35 27.02 7.73
C PRO A 198 2.96 28.11 6.82
N PRO A 199 3.59 27.73 5.70
CA PRO A 199 3.96 28.69 4.67
C PRO A 199 2.72 29.37 4.05
N GLU A 200 2.95 30.46 3.33
CA GLU A 200 1.86 31.31 2.82
C GLU A 200 0.84 30.51 1.99
N GLU A 201 1.31 29.68 1.08
CA GLU A 201 0.46 28.85 0.23
C GLU A 201 -0.44 27.87 1.00
N ILE A 202 0.06 27.33 2.13
CA ILE A 202 -0.73 26.46 3.02
C ILE A 202 -1.71 27.29 3.84
N THR A 203 -1.28 28.46 4.32
CA THR A 203 -2.14 29.38 5.06
C THR A 203 -3.33 29.83 4.20
N GLU A 204 -3.07 30.22 2.96
CA GLU A 204 -4.13 30.58 1.99
C GLU A 204 -5.08 29.41 1.73
N ASN A 205 -4.54 28.20 1.60
CA ASN A 205 -5.36 27.00 1.39
C ASN A 205 -6.26 26.69 2.60
N ILE A 206 -5.74 26.84 3.81
CA ILE A 206 -6.54 26.69 5.04
C ILE A 206 -7.65 27.73 5.08
N TYR A 207 -7.35 29.00 4.82
CA TYR A 207 -8.38 30.05 4.77
C TYR A 207 -9.44 29.81 3.70
N PHE A 208 -9.05 29.30 2.53
CA PHE A 208 -10.01 28.91 1.50
C PHE A 208 -11.04 27.91 2.05
N HIS A 209 -10.58 26.86 2.75
CA HIS A 209 -11.47 25.85 3.31
C HIS A 209 -12.33 26.39 4.46
N GLN A 210 -11.75 27.25 5.33
CA GLN A 210 -12.51 27.90 6.42
C GLN A 210 -13.67 28.79 5.89
N GLY A 211 -13.60 29.23 4.65
CA GLY A 211 -14.67 29.96 3.97
C GLY A 211 -15.78 29.09 3.39
N ILE A 212 -15.69 27.76 3.44
CA ILE A 212 -16.72 26.88 2.88
C ILE A 212 -17.97 26.88 3.77
N PRO A 213 -19.15 27.26 3.23
CA PRO A 213 -20.38 27.29 4.00
C PRO A 213 -20.79 25.86 4.39
N ASP A 214 -21.46 25.73 5.54
CA ASP A 214 -22.02 24.48 6.05
C ASP A 214 -21.02 23.35 6.31
N MET A 215 -19.72 23.65 6.34
CA MET A 215 -18.65 22.72 6.68
C MET A 215 -17.88 23.24 7.90
N GLU A 216 -17.81 22.45 8.96
CA GLU A 216 -16.97 22.75 10.12
C GLU A 216 -15.51 22.36 9.82
N ILE A 217 -14.61 23.34 9.77
CA ILE A 217 -13.19 23.10 9.47
C ILE A 217 -12.40 23.13 10.74
N GLU A 218 -11.73 22.04 11.05
CA GLU A 218 -10.83 21.94 12.19
C GLU A 218 -9.38 21.69 11.74
N VAL A 219 -8.51 22.64 12.05
CA VAL A 219 -7.09 22.55 11.72
C VAL A 219 -6.30 22.26 12.99
N PHE A 220 -5.49 21.23 12.95
CA PHE A 220 -4.58 20.85 14.03
C PHE A 220 -3.16 21.33 13.72
N ASN A 221 -2.49 21.84 14.75
CA ASN A 221 -1.04 21.90 14.81
C ASN A 221 -0.53 20.81 15.76
N GLN A 222 0.80 20.70 15.92
CA GLN A 222 1.40 19.66 16.76
C GLN A 222 0.91 19.71 18.21
N GLU A 223 0.82 20.90 18.79
CA GLU A 223 0.42 21.08 20.21
C GLU A 223 -1.06 20.69 20.43
N LYS A 224 -1.94 21.20 19.57
CA LYS A 224 -3.37 20.89 19.60
C LYS A 224 -3.62 19.40 19.38
N ALA A 225 -2.92 18.78 18.42
CA ALA A 225 -3.03 17.36 18.12
C ALA A 225 -2.56 16.49 19.30
N ALA A 226 -1.41 16.84 19.91
CA ALA A 226 -0.90 16.11 21.06
C ALA A 226 -1.83 16.20 22.27
N SER A 227 -2.41 17.40 22.52
CA SER A 227 -3.38 17.61 23.61
C SER A 227 -4.68 16.85 23.37
N TRP A 228 -5.20 16.89 22.13
CA TRP A 228 -6.39 16.16 21.72
C TRP A 228 -6.21 14.65 21.85
N LEU A 229 -5.09 14.11 21.38
CA LEU A 229 -4.78 12.68 21.48
C LEU A 229 -4.66 12.24 22.95
N TYR A 230 -4.06 13.07 23.81
CA TYR A 230 -4.01 12.79 25.24
C TYR A 230 -5.41 12.74 25.88
N GLU A 231 -6.26 13.69 25.56
CA GLU A 231 -7.61 13.80 26.10
C GLU A 231 -8.49 12.58 25.73
N TYR A 232 -8.45 12.17 24.47
CA TYR A 232 -9.37 11.15 23.94
C TYR A 232 -8.81 9.74 23.86
N TYR A 233 -7.49 9.57 23.78
CA TYR A 233 -6.82 8.28 23.62
C TYR A 233 -5.73 8.01 24.68
N GLY A 234 -5.43 9.00 25.52
CA GLY A 234 -4.48 8.86 26.62
C GLY A 234 -3.02 9.09 26.26
N ILE A 235 -2.16 8.83 27.26
CA ILE A 235 -0.73 9.13 27.17
C ILE A 235 -0.02 8.38 26.04
N GLU A 236 -0.38 7.15 25.79
CA GLU A 236 0.25 6.31 24.80
C GLU A 236 0.11 6.88 23.36
N ALA A 237 -1.11 7.30 22.98
CA ALA A 237 -1.35 7.91 21.67
C ALA A 237 -0.56 9.21 21.51
N ARG A 238 -0.53 10.05 22.56
CA ARG A 238 0.27 11.28 22.56
C ARG A 238 1.76 11.00 22.38
N GLU A 239 2.32 10.03 23.12
CA GLU A 239 3.75 9.71 23.04
C GLU A 239 4.14 9.11 21.69
N PHE A 240 3.30 8.26 21.09
CA PHE A 240 3.52 7.79 19.71
C PHE A 240 3.51 8.96 18.74
N PHE A 241 2.51 9.83 18.81
CA PHE A 241 2.39 10.99 17.92
C PHE A 241 3.62 11.91 18.01
N LEU A 242 4.06 12.26 19.21
CA LEU A 242 5.23 13.10 19.43
C LEU A 242 6.54 12.43 19.05
N GLY A 243 6.59 11.10 19.05
CA GLY A 243 7.73 10.29 18.63
C GLY A 243 7.80 9.98 17.15
N MET A 244 6.87 10.51 16.32
CA MET A 244 6.91 10.30 14.86
C MET A 244 8.12 10.99 14.23
N ARG A 245 8.71 10.31 13.25
CA ARG A 245 9.99 10.72 12.64
C ARG A 245 9.84 11.90 11.66
N HIS A 246 8.62 12.12 11.16
CA HIS A 246 8.32 13.13 10.15
C HIS A 246 6.90 13.69 10.35
N PRO A 247 6.64 14.98 10.03
CA PRO A 247 5.30 15.56 10.10
C PRO A 247 4.23 14.79 9.32
N ALA A 248 4.57 14.20 8.16
CA ALA A 248 3.65 13.35 7.42
C ALA A 248 3.25 12.09 8.20
N GLU A 249 4.20 11.45 8.91
CA GLU A 249 3.92 10.30 9.78
C GLU A 249 3.01 10.69 10.96
N ALA A 250 3.19 11.90 11.51
CA ALA A 250 2.33 12.46 12.54
C ALA A 250 0.93 12.76 12.02
N ALA A 251 0.81 13.33 10.81
CA ALA A 251 -0.47 13.54 10.14
C ALA A 251 -1.20 12.21 9.91
N ASP A 252 -0.51 11.19 9.41
CA ASP A 252 -1.05 9.85 9.22
C ASP A 252 -1.60 9.25 10.52
N PHE A 253 -0.86 9.39 11.62
CA PHE A 253 -1.28 8.91 12.93
C PHE A 253 -2.53 9.66 13.41
N LEU A 254 -2.53 10.98 13.34
CA LEU A 254 -3.63 11.83 13.81
C LEU A 254 -4.92 11.57 13.01
N ARG A 255 -4.84 11.49 11.67
CA ARG A 255 -6.03 11.37 10.80
C ARG A 255 -6.90 10.18 11.16
N VAL A 256 -6.28 9.04 11.45
CA VAL A 256 -6.99 7.80 11.81
C VAL A 256 -7.71 7.97 13.15
N HIS A 257 -7.08 8.59 14.13
CA HIS A 257 -7.67 8.81 15.45
C HIS A 257 -8.86 9.77 15.41
N VAL A 258 -8.68 10.92 14.75
CA VAL A 258 -9.71 11.96 14.69
C VAL A 258 -10.93 11.46 13.93
N THR A 259 -10.73 10.89 12.74
CA THR A 259 -11.85 10.42 11.92
C THR A 259 -12.50 9.17 12.48
N ASN A 260 -11.77 8.31 13.20
CA ASN A 260 -12.40 7.20 13.90
C ASN A 260 -13.33 7.68 15.02
N LEU A 261 -12.90 8.65 15.83
CA LEU A 261 -13.70 9.09 16.96
C LEU A 261 -14.88 9.96 16.55
N LEU A 262 -14.63 10.93 15.68
CA LEU A 262 -15.58 11.99 15.36
C LEU A 262 -16.36 11.75 14.05
N GLY A 263 -15.84 10.92 13.15
CA GLY A 263 -16.28 10.89 11.76
C GLY A 263 -15.92 12.18 11.03
N GLY A 264 -16.31 12.29 9.77
CA GLY A 264 -16.02 13.46 8.95
C GLY A 264 -15.04 13.16 7.84
N TRP A 265 -14.49 14.22 7.27
CA TRP A 265 -13.55 14.18 6.16
C TRP A 265 -12.15 14.54 6.63
N TRP A 266 -11.15 13.88 6.12
CA TRP A 266 -9.75 14.28 6.21
C TRP A 266 -9.29 14.84 4.88
N LEU A 267 -8.50 15.91 4.92
CA LEU A 267 -7.81 16.47 3.76
C LEU A 267 -6.42 16.93 4.19
N ASP A 268 -5.39 16.49 3.46
CA ASP A 268 -4.04 17.00 3.67
C ASP A 268 -3.97 18.48 3.31
N ALA A 269 -3.23 19.26 4.10
CA ALA A 269 -3.22 20.72 4.00
C ALA A 269 -2.64 21.26 2.68
N ASP A 270 -1.98 20.43 1.90
CA ASP A 270 -1.45 20.75 0.56
C ASP A 270 -2.34 20.27 -0.59
N ALA A 271 -3.57 19.86 -0.28
CA ALA A 271 -4.62 19.54 -1.23
C ALA A 271 -5.83 20.48 -1.03
N ARG A 272 -6.66 20.61 -2.05
CA ARG A 272 -7.83 21.52 -2.07
C ARG A 272 -9.05 20.84 -2.65
N ILE A 273 -10.22 21.03 -2.02
CA ILE A 273 -11.51 20.73 -2.64
C ILE A 273 -11.61 21.58 -3.91
N ARG A 274 -11.84 20.93 -5.06
CA ARG A 274 -11.70 21.55 -6.38
C ARG A 274 -12.68 22.70 -6.63
N ASP A 275 -13.94 22.45 -6.35
CA ASP A 275 -15.03 23.39 -6.67
C ASP A 275 -16.31 23.03 -5.90
N GLU A 276 -17.40 23.77 -6.21
CA GLU A 276 -18.71 23.57 -5.59
C GLU A 276 -19.31 22.18 -5.89
N SER A 277 -19.04 21.62 -7.07
CA SER A 277 -19.52 20.26 -7.41
C SER A 277 -18.84 19.19 -6.59
N ALA A 278 -17.56 19.37 -6.29
CA ALA A 278 -16.78 18.52 -5.40
C ALA A 278 -17.31 18.60 -3.95
N LEU A 279 -17.63 19.80 -3.49
CA LEU A 279 -18.27 19.99 -2.18
C LEU A 279 -19.64 19.30 -2.13
N GLN A 280 -20.46 19.50 -3.15
CA GLN A 280 -21.77 18.85 -3.23
C GLN A 280 -21.66 17.32 -3.25
N PHE A 281 -20.67 16.79 -3.98
CA PHE A 281 -20.35 15.36 -3.94
C PHE A 281 -20.07 14.86 -2.51
N MET A 282 -19.32 15.61 -1.71
CA MET A 282 -19.03 15.23 -0.30
C MET A 282 -20.32 15.27 0.56
N LEU A 283 -21.15 16.28 0.37
CA LEU A 283 -22.38 16.47 1.14
C LEU A 283 -23.49 15.45 0.80
N ASP A 284 -23.48 14.92 -0.40
CA ASP A 284 -24.49 13.97 -0.90
C ASP A 284 -24.13 12.51 -0.61
N GLN A 285 -22.98 12.24 0.04
CA GLN A 285 -22.56 10.87 0.34
C GLN A 285 -23.55 10.17 1.28
N LYS A 286 -23.96 8.98 0.88
CA LYS A 286 -24.83 8.09 1.67
C LYS A 286 -24.09 6.85 2.20
N ASP A 287 -22.86 6.67 1.79
CA ASP A 287 -22.00 5.58 2.24
C ASP A 287 -21.37 5.92 3.60
N ASP A 288 -21.13 4.89 4.42
CA ASP A 288 -20.56 5.07 5.75
C ASP A 288 -19.05 5.39 5.69
N VAL A 289 -18.37 4.88 4.66
CA VAL A 289 -16.95 5.12 4.40
C VAL A 289 -16.74 5.38 2.92
N VAL A 290 -16.05 6.46 2.60
CA VAL A 290 -15.67 6.87 1.23
C VAL A 290 -14.17 6.94 1.13
N LEU A 291 -13.61 6.08 0.28
CA LEU A 291 -12.17 6.00 0.01
C LEU A 291 -11.91 6.10 -1.48
N PHE A 292 -10.70 6.50 -1.82
CA PHE A 292 -10.24 6.60 -3.21
C PHE A 292 -9.02 5.73 -3.40
N LEU A 293 -8.89 5.13 -4.58
CA LEU A 293 -7.75 4.29 -4.94
C LEU A 293 -6.97 4.96 -6.06
N THR A 294 -5.66 4.96 -5.94
CA THR A 294 -4.75 5.33 -7.03
C THR A 294 -4.90 4.35 -8.20
N GLN A 295 -4.26 4.67 -9.33
CA GLN A 295 -4.18 3.75 -10.48
C GLN A 295 -3.59 2.38 -10.12
N ASN A 296 -2.73 2.32 -9.09
CA ASN A 296 -2.11 1.10 -8.60
C ASN A 296 -2.85 0.49 -7.39
N PHE A 297 -4.10 0.85 -7.15
CA PHE A 297 -4.95 0.34 -6.07
C PHE A 297 -4.40 0.61 -4.66
N VAL A 298 -3.56 1.62 -4.50
CA VAL A 298 -3.16 2.15 -3.20
C VAL A 298 -4.23 3.15 -2.74
N THR A 299 -4.65 3.07 -1.48
CA THR A 299 -5.66 3.98 -0.95
C THR A 299 -5.10 5.40 -0.83
N HIS A 300 -5.85 6.40 -1.29
CA HIS A 300 -5.62 7.78 -0.95
C HIS A 300 -5.92 8.02 0.52
N ASN A 301 -4.87 8.20 1.33
CA ASN A 301 -5.04 8.56 2.73
C ASN A 301 -4.96 10.07 2.98
N ASP A 302 -4.62 10.84 1.96
CA ASP A 302 -4.61 12.31 1.91
C ASP A 302 -6.02 12.92 1.82
N PHE A 303 -7.01 12.16 1.33
CA PHE A 303 -8.42 12.56 1.31
C PHE A 303 -9.36 11.36 1.42
N TYR A 304 -10.25 11.37 2.41
CA TYR A 304 -11.30 10.36 2.58
C TYR A 304 -12.38 10.85 3.56
N GLY A 305 -13.53 10.16 3.58
CA GLY A 305 -14.62 10.44 4.52
C GLY A 305 -15.11 9.20 5.24
N THR A 306 -15.53 9.34 6.49
CA THR A 306 -16.05 8.22 7.29
C THR A 306 -17.05 8.68 8.35
N VAL A 307 -17.96 7.78 8.73
CA VAL A 307 -18.77 7.94 9.94
C VAL A 307 -17.91 7.66 11.19
N ALA A 308 -18.33 8.19 12.32
CA ALA A 308 -17.65 7.92 13.60
C ALA A 308 -17.72 6.43 13.96
N LYS A 309 -16.59 5.90 14.46
CA LYS A 309 -16.45 4.50 14.92
C LYS A 309 -16.79 3.50 13.82
N SER A 310 -16.28 3.75 12.63
CA SER A 310 -16.41 2.81 11.53
C SER A 310 -15.48 1.60 11.75
N SER A 311 -15.94 0.42 11.37
CA SER A 311 -15.17 -0.81 11.50
C SER A 311 -13.86 -0.79 10.71
N ILE A 312 -13.85 -0.09 9.56
CA ILE A 312 -12.65 0.14 8.75
C ILE A 312 -11.63 0.99 9.53
N MET A 313 -12.08 2.09 10.15
CA MET A 313 -11.18 2.96 10.90
C MET A 313 -10.67 2.32 12.19
N GLU A 314 -11.50 1.50 12.85
CA GLU A 314 -11.06 0.68 13.99
C GLU A 314 -10.01 -0.37 13.58
N GLU A 315 -10.17 -0.97 12.40
CA GLU A 315 -9.16 -1.88 11.85
C GLU A 315 -7.87 -1.13 11.51
N CYS A 316 -7.95 0.06 10.91
CA CYS A 316 -6.79 0.92 10.67
C CYS A 316 -6.05 1.25 11.97
N LEU A 317 -6.76 1.61 13.06
CA LEU A 317 -6.15 1.84 14.38
C LEU A 317 -5.40 0.60 14.89
N ARG A 318 -6.01 -0.59 14.80
CA ARG A 318 -5.34 -1.83 15.23
C ARG A 318 -4.04 -2.10 14.47
N ILE A 319 -4.06 -1.89 13.16
CA ILE A 319 -2.87 -2.06 12.32
C ILE A 319 -1.82 -1.00 12.66
N LEU A 320 -2.24 0.27 12.80
CA LEU A 320 -1.40 1.40 13.14
C LEU A 320 -0.61 1.16 14.45
N TYR A 321 -1.32 0.79 15.53
CA TYR A 321 -0.67 0.50 16.80
C TYR A 321 0.25 -0.72 16.73
N ASN A 322 -0.17 -1.80 16.06
CA ASN A 322 0.70 -2.96 15.86
C ASN A 322 1.99 -2.58 15.14
N ASN A 323 1.90 -1.73 14.10
CA ASN A 323 3.08 -1.25 13.37
C ASN A 323 3.96 -0.34 14.24
N CYS A 324 3.37 0.57 15.02
CA CYS A 324 4.12 1.45 15.92
C CYS A 324 4.90 0.65 16.97
N TYR A 325 4.33 -0.41 17.50
CA TYR A 325 4.99 -1.27 18.49
C TYR A 325 6.06 -2.18 17.89
N LYS A 326 5.74 -2.87 16.79
CA LYS A 326 6.59 -3.96 16.28
C LYS A 326 7.54 -3.51 15.18
N HIS A 327 7.18 -2.46 14.42
CA HIS A 327 7.84 -2.07 13.18
C HIS A 327 8.23 -0.58 13.18
N LYS A 328 8.93 -0.15 14.23
CA LYS A 328 9.28 1.26 14.46
C LYS A 328 9.94 1.95 13.25
N TYR A 329 10.76 1.22 12.50
CA TYR A 329 11.53 1.73 11.36
C TYR A 329 10.90 1.39 10.00
N LEU A 330 9.69 0.84 9.97
CA LEU A 330 8.99 0.57 8.74
C LEU A 330 8.82 1.86 7.93
N TYR A 331 8.87 1.73 6.61
CA TYR A 331 8.62 2.83 5.70
C TYR A 331 7.26 3.50 6.00
N ILE A 332 7.21 4.84 5.98
CA ILE A 332 6.05 5.63 6.44
C ILE A 332 4.76 5.16 5.76
N ALA A 333 4.77 5.03 4.43
CA ALA A 333 3.58 4.62 3.69
C ALA A 333 3.01 3.26 4.14
N TYR A 334 3.84 2.37 4.67
CA TYR A 334 3.44 1.06 5.18
C TYR A 334 3.10 1.12 6.67
N LYS A 335 3.83 1.92 7.44
CA LYS A 335 3.69 2.00 8.89
C LYS A 335 2.42 2.70 9.32
N THR A 336 2.18 3.92 8.81
CA THR A 336 1.12 4.83 9.24
C THR A 336 0.26 5.32 8.09
N GLY A 337 0.80 5.30 6.88
CA GLY A 337 0.20 5.85 5.67
C GLY A 337 -0.82 4.92 4.98
N PRO A 338 -0.93 4.96 3.66
CA PRO A 338 -1.95 4.23 2.89
C PRO A 338 -1.97 2.72 3.12
N GLY A 339 -0.84 2.12 3.50
CA GLY A 339 -0.73 0.69 3.72
C GLY A 339 -1.67 0.14 4.80
N ILE A 340 -1.95 0.92 5.84
CA ILE A 340 -2.89 0.48 6.89
C ILE A 340 -4.33 0.41 6.37
N PHE A 341 -4.72 1.32 5.47
CA PHE A 341 -6.04 1.32 4.83
C PHE A 341 -6.17 0.14 3.87
N ASN A 342 -5.15 -0.10 3.03
CA ASN A 342 -5.13 -1.24 2.14
C ASN A 342 -5.27 -2.56 2.91
N ARG A 343 -4.53 -2.74 4.00
CA ARG A 343 -4.63 -3.93 4.86
C ARG A 343 -6.01 -4.05 5.52
N ALA A 344 -6.60 -2.95 6.01
CA ALA A 344 -7.94 -2.95 6.58
C ALA A 344 -9.00 -3.39 5.56
N LEU A 345 -8.89 -2.90 4.33
CA LEU A 345 -9.78 -3.29 3.23
C LEU A 345 -9.57 -4.76 2.82
N SER A 346 -8.33 -5.25 2.74
CA SER A 346 -8.03 -6.66 2.45
C SER A 346 -8.67 -7.59 3.49
N ARG A 347 -8.56 -7.25 4.78
CA ARG A 347 -9.20 -7.97 5.88
C ARG A 347 -10.72 -7.95 5.78
N THR A 348 -11.30 -6.81 5.42
CA THR A 348 -12.76 -6.66 5.24
C THR A 348 -13.25 -7.52 4.10
N ALA A 349 -12.60 -7.48 2.94
CA ALA A 349 -12.94 -8.31 1.79
C ALA A 349 -12.80 -9.81 2.11
N PHE A 350 -11.71 -10.20 2.79
CA PHE A 350 -11.52 -11.60 3.21
C PHE A 350 -12.64 -12.08 4.15
N ARG A 351 -13.02 -11.29 5.15
CA ARG A 351 -14.12 -11.65 6.06
C ARG A 351 -15.44 -11.82 5.30
N ALA A 352 -15.74 -10.95 4.34
CA ALA A 352 -16.92 -11.05 3.49
C ALA A 352 -16.94 -12.36 2.69
N LEU A 353 -15.79 -12.78 2.13
CA LEU A 353 -15.65 -14.08 1.45
C LEU A 353 -15.85 -15.28 2.38
N GLN A 354 -15.56 -15.11 3.68
CA GLN A 354 -15.84 -16.14 4.72
C GLN A 354 -17.29 -16.11 5.24
N GLY A 355 -18.17 -15.32 4.63
CA GLY A 355 -19.56 -15.21 5.04
C GLY A 355 -19.79 -14.28 6.25
N ILE A 356 -18.81 -13.44 6.60
CA ILE A 356 -18.93 -12.41 7.63
C ILE A 356 -19.08 -11.07 6.89
N PRO A 357 -20.30 -10.63 6.60
CA PRO A 357 -20.52 -9.43 5.81
C PRO A 357 -20.10 -8.17 6.58
N ASN A 358 -19.61 -7.17 5.87
CA ASN A 358 -19.44 -5.86 6.43
C ASN A 358 -20.79 -5.24 6.78
N GLU A 359 -20.92 -4.63 7.96
CA GLU A 359 -22.16 -3.96 8.36
C GLU A 359 -22.30 -2.56 7.78
N GLU A 360 -21.19 -2.00 7.34
CA GLU A 360 -21.07 -0.66 6.77
C GLU A 360 -21.11 -0.71 5.25
N ARG A 361 -21.49 0.42 4.64
CA ARG A 361 -21.36 0.66 3.21
C ARG A 361 -20.04 1.37 2.96
N VAL A 362 -19.11 0.66 2.33
CA VAL A 362 -17.81 1.21 1.94
C VAL A 362 -17.80 1.46 0.43
N LYS A 363 -17.64 2.70 0.05
CA LYS A 363 -17.50 3.11 -1.35
C LYS A 363 -16.04 3.35 -1.69
N LEU A 364 -15.56 2.61 -2.69
CA LEU A 364 -14.22 2.79 -3.25
C LEU A 364 -14.34 3.47 -4.62
N TYR A 365 -13.84 4.68 -4.73
CA TYR A 365 -13.70 5.40 -6.00
C TYR A 365 -12.32 5.17 -6.59
N ASP A 366 -12.15 5.50 -7.88
CA ASP A 366 -10.86 5.43 -8.55
C ASP A 366 -10.13 6.77 -8.59
N GLN A 367 -8.92 6.77 -9.13
CA GLN A 367 -8.09 7.95 -9.29
C GLN A 367 -8.80 9.06 -10.06
N SER A 368 -9.58 8.72 -11.09
CA SER A 368 -10.29 9.74 -11.89
C SER A 368 -11.31 10.50 -11.05
N LYS A 369 -12.04 9.79 -10.17
CA LYS A 369 -12.98 10.45 -9.25
C LYS A 369 -12.28 11.27 -8.19
N PHE A 370 -11.12 10.82 -7.69
CA PHE A 370 -10.29 11.61 -6.79
C PHE A 370 -9.90 12.95 -7.45
N GLU A 371 -9.42 12.92 -8.69
CA GLU A 371 -9.01 14.10 -9.45
C GLU A 371 -10.17 15.04 -9.83
N GLU A 372 -11.41 14.53 -9.92
CA GLU A 372 -12.61 15.37 -10.04
C GLU A 372 -12.92 16.16 -8.76
N VAL A 373 -12.62 15.59 -7.60
CA VAL A 373 -12.98 16.16 -6.29
C VAL A 373 -11.84 17.00 -5.70
N ILE A 374 -10.61 16.52 -5.84
CA ILE A 374 -9.43 17.12 -5.20
C ILE A 374 -8.44 17.61 -6.25
N GLN A 375 -7.86 18.76 -5.99
CA GLN A 375 -6.69 19.28 -6.74
C GLN A 375 -5.51 19.48 -5.80
N GLN A 376 -4.32 19.19 -6.31
CA GLN A 376 -3.08 19.55 -5.63
C GLN A 376 -2.87 21.06 -5.78
N ILE A 377 -2.42 21.71 -4.71
CA ILE A 377 -1.99 23.12 -4.79
C ILE A 377 -0.52 23.19 -5.18
N ASP A 378 -0.13 24.33 -5.75
CA ASP A 378 1.30 24.61 -5.92
C ASP A 378 1.94 24.75 -4.53
N ALA A 379 2.96 23.95 -4.28
CA ALA A 379 3.58 23.81 -2.97
C ALA A 379 5.10 23.99 -3.06
N PRO A 380 5.61 25.22 -3.27
CA PRO A 380 7.05 25.52 -3.40
C PRO A 380 7.88 25.06 -2.20
N TYR A 381 7.28 24.91 -1.02
CA TYR A 381 7.96 24.40 0.18
C TYR A 381 8.48 22.98 0.00
N LYS A 382 7.85 22.16 -0.86
CA LYS A 382 8.28 20.77 -1.12
C LYS A 382 9.70 20.70 -1.71
N ALA A 383 10.12 21.72 -2.43
CA ALA A 383 11.49 21.82 -2.94
C ALA A 383 12.53 22.15 -1.84
N ARG A 384 12.10 22.61 -0.66
CA ARG A 384 12.96 23.10 0.42
C ARG A 384 13.04 22.15 1.61
N LEU A 385 12.11 21.20 1.73
CA LEU A 385 12.04 20.25 2.84
C LEU A 385 12.45 18.86 2.38
N PRO A 386 13.09 18.06 3.25
CA PRO A 386 13.33 16.64 2.95
C PRO A 386 11.99 15.95 2.69
N LEU A 387 11.87 15.32 1.53
CA LEU A 387 10.68 14.55 1.22
C LEU A 387 10.66 13.29 2.10
N TRP A 388 9.51 12.98 2.71
CA TRP A 388 9.30 11.76 3.49
C TRP A 388 9.62 10.49 2.68
N GLN A 389 9.53 10.55 1.36
CA GLN A 389 9.90 9.48 0.43
C GLN A 389 11.39 9.08 0.51
N ALA A 390 12.26 9.97 0.98
CA ALA A 390 13.69 9.69 1.18
C ALA A 390 13.99 8.99 2.53
N MET A 391 12.99 8.75 3.35
CA MET A 391 13.13 8.16 4.69
C MET A 391 12.85 6.66 4.74
N GLY A 392 12.87 5.97 3.58
CA GLY A 392 12.65 4.52 3.44
C GLY A 392 13.92 3.72 3.40
#